data_42cc7ff1f4ab183dee1e9b8f2bafe642
#
_entry.id   42cc7ff1f4ab183dee1e9b8f2bafe642
#
_cell.length_a   1.000
_cell.length_b   1.000
_cell.length_c   1.000
_cell.angle_alpha   90.00
_cell.angle_beta   90.00
_cell.angle_gamma   90.00
#
_symmetry.space_group_name_H-M   'P 1'
#
loop_
_entity.id
_entity.type
_entity.pdbx_description
1 polymer ?
#
loop_
_entity_poly.entity_id
_entity_poly.type
_entity_poly.pdbx_seq_one_letter_code
_entity_poly.pdbx_strand_id
1 'polypeptide(L)'
;MIRRLKQKDKENWAKLYNGYADFYKVPMNTGILDTIWSWIHDESHDVNGLCFELKGKIVAIAHYRTMPRPIKGQYIGFLDDL
;
A
#
# COMPACT_ATOMS: atom_id res chain seq x y z
N MET A 1 -1.33 -13.11 9.19
CA MET A 1 0.11 -12.95 8.95
C MET A 1 0.36 -11.69 8.14
N ILE A 2 1.25 -10.85 8.60
CA ILE A 2 1.64 -9.63 7.87
C ILE A 2 2.74 -9.99 6.87
N ARG A 3 2.59 -9.59 5.63
CA ARG A 3 3.59 -9.82 4.59
C ARG A 3 3.54 -8.75 3.51
N ARG A 4 4.56 -8.73 2.65
CA ARG A 4 4.56 -7.86 1.49
C ARG A 4 3.53 -8.31 0.47
N LEU A 5 2.98 -7.34 -0.29
CA LEU A 5 2.10 -7.61 -1.41
C LEU A 5 2.87 -8.28 -2.55
N LYS A 6 2.28 -9.32 -3.12
CA LYS A 6 2.80 -10.05 -4.28
C LYS A 6 1.95 -9.74 -5.51
N GLN A 7 2.48 -10.03 -6.69
CA GLN A 7 1.74 -9.76 -7.94
C GLN A 7 0.37 -10.44 -7.99
N LYS A 8 0.25 -11.62 -7.41
CA LYS A 8 -1.03 -12.35 -7.33
C LYS A 8 -2.10 -11.66 -6.50
N ASP A 9 -1.71 -10.71 -5.67
CA ASP A 9 -2.61 -10.02 -4.74
C ASP A 9 -3.32 -8.82 -5.37
N LYS A 10 -2.95 -8.43 -6.60
CA LYS A 10 -3.41 -7.17 -7.21
C LYS A 10 -4.93 -7.02 -7.19
N GLU A 11 -5.67 -8.05 -7.58
CA GLU A 11 -7.13 -7.98 -7.66
C GLU A 11 -7.76 -7.74 -6.29
N ASN A 12 -7.34 -8.50 -5.28
CA ASN A 12 -7.86 -8.35 -3.93
C ASN A 12 -7.42 -7.04 -3.27
N TRP A 13 -6.17 -6.63 -3.52
CA TRP A 13 -5.67 -5.35 -3.07
C TRP A 13 -6.49 -4.18 -3.66
N ALA A 14 -6.78 -4.24 -4.95
CA ALA A 14 -7.58 -3.21 -5.62
C ALA A 14 -8.98 -3.12 -5.03
N LYS A 15 -9.61 -4.24 -4.72
CA LYS A 15 -10.93 -4.26 -4.06
C LYS A 15 -10.90 -3.61 -2.70
N LEU A 16 -9.90 -3.94 -1.88
CA LEU A 16 -9.75 -3.37 -0.55
C LEU A 16 -9.48 -1.87 -0.62
N TYR A 17 -8.62 -1.44 -1.54
CA TYR A 17 -8.28 -0.03 -1.67
C TYR A 17 -9.43 0.79 -2.25
N ASN A 18 -10.20 0.24 -3.18
CA ASN A 18 -11.43 0.88 -3.64
C ASN A 18 -12.42 1.08 -2.49
N GLY A 19 -12.57 0.08 -1.61
CA GLY A 19 -13.42 0.19 -0.44
C GLY A 19 -12.94 1.28 0.52
N TYR A 20 -11.64 1.38 0.73
CA TYR A 20 -11.03 2.43 1.53
C TYR A 20 -11.30 3.81 0.94
N ALA A 21 -11.05 3.99 -0.36
CA ALA A 21 -11.28 5.25 -1.04
C ALA A 21 -12.75 5.67 -1.01
N ASP A 22 -13.65 4.71 -1.18
CA ASP A 22 -15.09 4.94 -1.13
C ASP A 22 -15.53 5.40 0.26
N PHE A 23 -15.01 4.76 1.30
CA PHE A 23 -15.29 5.14 2.69
C PHE A 23 -14.89 6.59 2.97
N TYR A 24 -13.73 7.02 2.47
CA TYR A 24 -13.23 8.38 2.66
C TYR A 24 -13.70 9.35 1.56
N LYS A 25 -14.54 8.90 0.64
CA LYS A 25 -15.09 9.70 -0.47
C LYS A 25 -13.98 10.30 -1.35
N VAL A 26 -12.93 9.53 -1.57
CA VAL A 26 -11.82 9.91 -2.44
C VAL A 26 -12.03 9.26 -3.81
N PRO A 27 -11.99 10.04 -4.92
CA PRO A 27 -12.11 9.46 -6.25
C PRO A 27 -11.00 8.44 -6.52
N MET A 28 -11.37 7.27 -7.05
CA MET A 28 -10.43 6.22 -7.40
C MET A 28 -10.78 5.67 -8.78
N ASN A 29 -9.76 5.33 -9.55
CA ASN A 29 -9.93 4.72 -10.87
C ASN A 29 -8.78 3.75 -11.17
N THR A 30 -8.91 3.00 -12.26
CA THR A 30 -7.91 1.99 -12.65
C THR A 30 -6.54 2.59 -12.88
N GLY A 31 -6.47 3.79 -13.46
CA GLY A 31 -5.18 4.47 -13.70
C GLY A 31 -4.45 4.78 -12.42
N ILE A 32 -5.16 5.28 -11.41
CA ILE A 32 -4.57 5.56 -10.09
C ILE A 32 -4.12 4.25 -9.44
N LEU A 33 -4.95 3.22 -9.47
CA LEU A 33 -4.62 1.91 -8.89
C LEU A 33 -3.37 1.32 -9.55
N ASP A 34 -3.30 1.34 -10.87
CA ASP A 34 -2.14 0.80 -11.60
C ASP A 34 -0.86 1.56 -11.28
N THR A 35 -0.95 2.89 -11.14
CA THR A 35 0.18 3.73 -10.76
C THR A 35 0.71 3.36 -9.38
N ILE A 36 -0.19 3.28 -8.39
CA ILE A 36 0.19 2.92 -7.02
C ILE A 36 0.77 1.51 -6.97
N TRP A 37 0.16 0.57 -7.69
CA TRP A 37 0.65 -0.81 -7.75
C TRP A 37 2.07 -0.88 -8.30
N SER A 38 2.36 -0.10 -9.35
CA SER A 38 3.71 -0.05 -9.91
C SER A 38 4.71 0.53 -8.91
N TRP A 39 4.33 1.54 -8.13
CA TRP A 39 5.17 2.11 -7.08
C TRP A 39 5.51 1.09 -5.99
N ILE A 40 4.51 0.33 -5.54
CA ILE A 40 4.69 -0.68 -4.48
C ILE A 40 5.73 -1.73 -4.89
N HIS A 41 5.77 -2.09 -6.16
CA HIS A 41 6.68 -3.12 -6.67
C HIS A 41 7.98 -2.56 -7.25
N ASP A 42 8.16 -1.25 -7.22
CA ASP A 42 9.40 -0.58 -7.65
C ASP A 42 10.28 -0.33 -6.42
N GLU A 43 11.37 -1.10 -6.30
CA GLU A 43 12.27 -1.02 -5.14
C GLU A 43 12.93 0.36 -5.00
N SER A 44 12.98 1.15 -6.06
CA SER A 44 13.54 2.51 -6.04
C SER A 44 12.51 3.57 -5.61
N HIS A 45 11.24 3.19 -5.46
CA HIS A 45 10.18 4.12 -5.07
C HIS A 45 9.94 4.10 -3.57
N ASP A 46 9.55 5.25 -3.01
CA ASP A 46 9.37 5.43 -1.57
C ASP A 46 8.14 4.71 -1.01
N VAL A 47 7.12 4.48 -1.83
CA VAL A 47 5.87 3.85 -1.40
C VAL A 47 6.03 2.35 -1.25
N ASN A 48 5.59 1.84 -0.11
CA ASN A 48 5.62 0.42 0.22
C ASN A 48 4.22 -0.07 0.57
N GLY A 49 3.95 -1.34 0.31
CA GLY A 49 2.67 -1.96 0.61
C GLY A 49 2.82 -3.26 1.39
N LEU A 50 2.01 -3.38 2.42
CA LEU A 50 1.88 -4.60 3.22
C LEU A 50 0.44 -5.07 3.21
N CYS A 51 0.25 -6.35 3.49
CA CYS A 51 -1.08 -6.91 3.68
C CYS A 51 -1.12 -7.81 4.90
N PHE A 52 -2.31 -8.03 5.42
CA PHE A 52 -2.57 -9.04 6.44
C PHE A 52 -3.33 -10.19 5.78
N GLU A 53 -2.74 -11.37 5.81
CA GLU A 53 -3.32 -12.59 5.24
C GLU A 53 -3.89 -13.45 6.36
N LEU A 54 -5.14 -13.88 6.16
CA LEU A 54 -5.81 -14.77 7.08
C LEU A 54 -6.46 -15.90 6.27
N LYS A 55 -6.08 -17.14 6.59
CA LYS A 55 -6.61 -18.34 5.92
C LYS A 55 -6.46 -18.29 4.38
N GLY A 56 -5.28 -17.86 3.92
CA GLY A 56 -4.97 -17.79 2.50
C GLY A 56 -5.58 -16.62 1.74
N LYS A 57 -6.20 -15.68 2.45
CA LYS A 57 -6.86 -14.53 1.85
C LYS A 57 -6.38 -13.24 2.50
N ILE A 58 -6.11 -12.20 1.70
CA ILE A 58 -5.78 -10.89 2.28
C ILE A 58 -7.06 -10.19 2.72
N VAL A 59 -7.04 -9.67 3.94
CA VAL A 59 -8.20 -9.04 4.58
C VAL A 59 -7.93 -7.59 4.96
N ALA A 60 -6.68 -7.15 4.90
CA ALA A 60 -6.30 -5.77 5.19
C ALA A 60 -5.05 -5.39 4.42
N ILE A 61 -4.90 -4.10 4.16
CA ILE A 61 -3.74 -3.54 3.46
C ILE A 61 -3.23 -2.31 4.21
N ALA A 62 -1.95 -2.01 4.02
CA ALA A 62 -1.33 -0.79 4.53
C ALA A 62 -0.35 -0.24 3.49
N HIS A 63 -0.35 1.07 3.31
CA HIS A 63 0.62 1.77 2.49
C HIS A 63 1.44 2.71 3.37
N TYR A 64 2.76 2.67 3.22
CA TYR A 64 3.64 3.55 3.98
C TYR A 64 4.79 4.04 3.11
N ARG A 65 5.35 5.16 3.50
CA ARG A 65 6.56 5.71 2.89
C ARG A 65 7.65 5.81 3.93
N THR A 66 8.90 5.65 3.48
CA THR A 66 10.04 6.04 4.29
C THR A 66 10.51 7.41 3.83
N MET A 67 10.94 8.23 4.78
CA MET A 67 11.50 9.55 4.48
C MET A 67 12.68 9.86 5.38
N PRO A 68 13.67 10.61 4.89
CA PRO A 68 14.79 11.01 5.72
C PRO A 68 14.33 12.00 6.80
N ARG A 69 14.91 11.85 7.98
CA ARG A 69 14.75 12.79 9.08
C ARG A 69 16.13 13.37 9.40
N PRO A 70 16.46 14.54 8.83
CA PRO A 70 17.83 15.07 8.90
C PRO A 70 18.35 15.28 10.31
N ILE A 71 17.52 15.82 11.20
CA ILE A 71 17.90 16.12 12.57
C ILE A 71 18.35 14.88 13.36
N LYS A 72 17.91 13.69 12.95
CA LYS A 72 18.29 12.41 13.56
C LYS A 72 19.27 11.61 12.71
N GLY A 73 19.55 12.04 11.49
CA GLY A 73 20.37 11.28 10.55
C GLY A 73 19.77 9.91 10.24
N GLN A 74 18.45 9.77 10.28
CA GLN A 74 17.74 8.51 10.14
C GLN A 74 16.58 8.63 9.16
N TYR A 75 16.09 7.49 8.69
CA TYR A 75 14.83 7.40 7.97
C TYR A 75 13.70 7.10 8.94
N ILE A 76 12.50 7.63 8.66
CA ILE A 76 11.28 7.31 9.38
C ILE A 76 10.24 6.74 8.42
N GLY A 77 9.34 5.91 8.95
CA GLY A 77 8.18 5.44 8.22
C GLY A 77 7.00 6.39 8.40
N PHE A 78 6.24 6.63 7.35
CA PHE A 78 5.01 7.41 7.39
C PHE A 78 3.87 6.56 6.85
N LEU A 79 2.85 6.35 7.67
CA LEU A 79 1.67 5.56 7.28
C LEU A 79 0.71 6.45 6.49
N ASP A 80 0.50 6.11 5.22
CA ASP A 80 -0.42 6.84 4.34
C ASP A 80 -1.84 6.28 4.40
N ASP A 81 -1.97 4.96 4.33
CA ASP A 81 -3.26 4.27 4.25
C ASP A 81 -3.23 3.00 5.11
N LEU A 82 -4.36 2.70 5.71
CA LEU A 82 -4.51 1.51 6.54
C LEU A 82 -5.95 0.96 6.45
#